data_7d5a5d8e6a2cdae5125c788ef7000592
#
_entry.id   7d5a5d8e6a2cdae5125c788ef7000592
#
_cell.length_a   1.000
_cell.length_b   1.000
_cell.length_c   1.000
_cell.angle_alpha   90.00
_cell.angle_beta   90.00
_cell.angle_gamma   90.00
#
_symmetry.space_group_name_H-M   'P 1'
#
loop_
_entity.id
_entity.type
_entity.pdbx_description
1 polymer ?
#
loop_
_entity_poly.entity_id
_entity_poly.type
_entity_poly.pdbx_seq_one_letter_code
_entity_poly.pdbx_strand_id
1 'polypeptide(L)'
;MTLSVDLNSPIPPYEQIRAQITTMAASGVLPPGSRLSAIRQLAADLGIAAGTVARAYRELEAAGVIVTRGRHGTHIAKPPALTPDQRAGQLHQAAVSYATLAGQLGADPEEAIRVLRQVIAT
;
A
#
# COMPACT_ATOMS: atom_id res chain seq x y z
N MET A 1 4.29 -11.45 -5.78
CA MET A 1 4.92 -10.61 -4.74
C MET A 1 6.42 -10.86 -4.77
N THR A 2 7.18 -9.83 -5.05
CA THR A 2 8.64 -9.94 -5.13
C THR A 2 9.26 -9.22 -3.95
N LEU A 3 9.68 -10.00 -2.95
CA LEU A 3 10.36 -9.49 -1.77
C LEU A 3 11.81 -9.93 -1.77
N SER A 4 12.66 -9.12 -1.20
CA SER A 4 14.08 -9.46 -1.02
C SER A 4 14.56 -9.00 0.36
N VAL A 5 15.55 -9.70 0.89
CA VAL A 5 16.17 -9.36 2.17
C VAL A 5 17.66 -9.26 1.97
N ASP A 6 18.23 -8.13 2.38
CA ASP A 6 19.67 -7.92 2.39
C ASP A 6 20.20 -8.17 3.81
N LEU A 7 20.87 -9.31 3.99
CA LEU A 7 21.41 -9.70 5.29
C LEU A 7 22.60 -8.83 5.73
N ASN A 8 23.18 -8.07 4.80
CA ASN A 8 24.30 -7.16 5.10
C ASN A 8 23.83 -5.75 5.48
N SER A 9 22.53 -5.49 5.34
CA SER A 9 21.95 -4.20 5.72
C SER A 9 21.91 -4.04 7.24
N PRO A 10 22.13 -2.82 7.79
CA PRO A 10 21.92 -2.56 9.20
C PRO A 10 20.44 -2.65 9.61
N ILE A 11 19.53 -2.63 8.64
CA ILE A 11 18.09 -2.76 8.90
C ILE A 11 17.76 -4.24 9.12
N PRO A 12 17.11 -4.61 10.24
CA PRO A 12 16.77 -6.00 10.50
C PRO A 12 15.89 -6.59 9.39
N PRO A 13 16.01 -7.89 9.07
CA PRO A 13 15.22 -8.53 8.03
C PRO A 13 13.71 -8.37 8.20
N TYR A 14 13.16 -8.48 9.42
CA TYR A 14 11.73 -8.31 9.63
C TYR A 14 11.26 -6.90 9.23
N GLU A 15 12.06 -5.89 9.48
CA GLU A 15 11.75 -4.50 9.13
C GLU A 15 11.81 -4.29 7.62
N GLN A 16 12.75 -4.94 6.95
CA GLN A 16 12.82 -4.89 5.48
C GLN A 16 11.56 -5.46 4.85
N ILE A 17 11.07 -6.60 5.37
CA ILE A 17 9.83 -7.23 4.89
C ILE A 17 8.64 -6.32 5.16
N ARG A 18 8.53 -5.81 6.38
CA ARG A 18 7.43 -4.93 6.78
C ARG A 18 7.36 -3.69 5.89
N ALA A 19 8.50 -3.03 5.68
CA ALA A 19 8.56 -1.83 4.86
C ALA A 19 8.19 -2.09 3.40
N GLN A 20 8.67 -3.19 2.83
CA GLN A 20 8.37 -3.54 1.44
C GLN A 20 6.89 -3.83 1.24
N ILE A 21 6.27 -4.61 2.12
CA ILE A 21 4.84 -4.92 2.01
C ILE A 21 4.00 -3.66 2.19
N THR A 22 4.35 -2.80 3.15
CA THR A 22 3.66 -1.53 3.36
C THR A 22 3.71 -0.67 2.10
N THR A 23 4.88 -0.56 1.48
CA THR A 23 5.05 0.21 0.24
C THR A 23 4.25 -0.37 -0.91
N MET A 24 4.27 -1.69 -1.08
CA MET A 24 3.53 -2.36 -2.15
C MET A 24 2.02 -2.22 -1.97
N ALA A 25 1.54 -2.27 -0.72
CA ALA A 25 0.12 -2.05 -0.43
C ALA A 25 -0.29 -0.61 -0.73
N ALA A 26 0.54 0.37 -0.34
CA ALA A 26 0.26 1.78 -0.55
C ALA A 26 0.28 2.16 -2.03
N SER A 27 1.18 1.55 -2.81
CA SER A 27 1.33 1.85 -4.25
C SER A 27 0.37 1.08 -5.14
N GLY A 28 -0.39 0.14 -4.59
CA GLY A 28 -1.31 -0.69 -5.36
C GLY A 28 -0.67 -1.88 -6.06
N VAL A 29 0.63 -2.10 -5.90
CA VAL A 29 1.30 -3.31 -6.41
C VAL A 29 0.68 -4.56 -5.78
N LEU A 30 0.32 -4.46 -4.50
CA LEU A 30 -0.51 -5.46 -3.81
C LEU A 30 -1.87 -4.82 -3.54
N PRO A 31 -2.87 -5.03 -4.41
CA PRO A 31 -4.17 -4.40 -4.21
C PRO A 31 -4.90 -4.94 -2.97
N PRO A 32 -5.86 -4.17 -2.43
CA PRO A 32 -6.66 -4.64 -1.31
C PRO A 32 -7.28 -6.01 -1.58
N GLY A 33 -7.20 -6.90 -0.60
CA GLY A 33 -7.70 -8.27 -0.73
C GLY A 33 -6.73 -9.24 -1.36
N SER A 34 -5.56 -8.79 -1.85
CA SER A 34 -4.53 -9.68 -2.37
C SER A 34 -4.05 -10.65 -1.30
N ARG A 35 -3.86 -11.90 -1.67
CA ARG A 35 -3.33 -12.90 -0.76
C ARG A 35 -1.81 -12.78 -0.66
N LEU A 36 -1.31 -12.83 0.56
CA LEU A 36 0.13 -12.92 0.83
C LEU A 36 0.57 -14.36 0.96
N SER A 37 1.85 -14.62 0.73
CA SER A 37 2.44 -15.92 0.97
C SER A 37 2.29 -16.31 2.44
N ALA A 38 2.10 -17.59 2.70
CA ALA A 38 2.13 -18.11 4.07
C ALA A 38 3.51 -17.87 4.69
N ILE A 39 3.55 -17.69 6.01
CA ILE A 39 4.80 -17.39 6.72
C ILE A 39 5.91 -18.38 6.39
N ARG A 40 5.62 -19.68 6.43
CA ARG A 40 6.64 -20.71 6.15
C ARG A 40 7.13 -20.65 4.71
N GLN A 41 6.22 -20.39 3.77
CA GLN A 41 6.58 -20.31 2.36
C GLN A 41 7.49 -19.12 2.10
N LEU A 42 7.12 -17.95 2.64
CA LEU A 42 7.93 -16.75 2.45
C LEU A 42 9.30 -16.88 3.11
N ALA A 43 9.36 -17.47 4.31
CA ALA A 43 10.61 -17.73 5.00
C ALA A 43 11.53 -18.65 4.16
N ALA A 44 10.97 -19.71 3.58
CA ALA A 44 11.72 -20.61 2.71
C ALA A 44 12.22 -19.88 1.46
N ASP A 45 11.36 -19.09 0.82
CA ASP A 45 11.70 -18.36 -0.39
C ASP A 45 12.80 -17.32 -0.15
N LEU A 46 12.83 -16.71 1.02
CA LEU A 46 13.82 -15.69 1.39
C LEU A 46 15.06 -16.26 2.08
N GLY A 47 15.03 -17.55 2.46
CA GLY A 47 16.14 -18.19 3.16
C GLY A 47 16.35 -17.66 4.58
N ILE A 48 15.29 -17.31 5.28
CA ILE A 48 15.33 -16.76 6.64
C ILE A 48 14.42 -17.55 7.58
N ALA A 49 14.54 -17.30 8.88
CA ALA A 49 13.74 -17.98 9.88
C ALA A 49 12.26 -17.59 9.78
N ALA A 50 11.38 -18.58 9.99
CA ALA A 50 9.93 -18.33 9.99
C ALA A 50 9.52 -17.31 11.04
N GLY A 51 10.18 -17.29 12.20
CA GLY A 51 9.91 -16.31 13.25
C GLY A 51 10.15 -14.87 12.82
N THR A 52 11.10 -14.64 11.93
CA THR A 52 11.38 -13.31 11.38
C THR A 52 10.22 -12.83 10.51
N VAL A 53 9.71 -13.70 9.65
CA VAL A 53 8.53 -13.39 8.82
C VAL A 53 7.30 -13.20 9.70
N ALA A 54 7.12 -14.06 10.71
CA ALA A 54 6.00 -13.96 11.64
C ALA A 54 5.98 -12.61 12.36
N ARG A 55 7.15 -12.11 12.76
CA ARG A 55 7.27 -10.80 13.41
C ARG A 55 6.83 -9.68 12.45
N ALA A 56 7.31 -9.72 11.22
CA ALA A 56 6.90 -8.74 10.22
C ALA A 56 5.39 -8.73 10.01
N TYR A 57 4.79 -9.91 9.89
CA TYR A 57 3.35 -10.04 9.69
C TYR A 57 2.55 -9.55 10.91
N ARG A 58 3.02 -9.83 12.14
CA ARG A 58 2.36 -9.31 13.33
C ARG A 58 2.33 -7.78 13.36
N GLU A 59 3.44 -7.16 12.99
CA GLU A 59 3.52 -5.70 12.95
C GLU A 59 2.63 -5.10 11.85
N LEU A 60 2.59 -5.75 10.69
CA LEU A 60 1.70 -5.33 9.60
C LEU A 60 0.23 -5.47 9.97
N GLU A 61 -0.13 -6.54 10.68
CA GLU A 61 -1.50 -6.75 11.14
C GLU A 61 -1.88 -5.71 12.20
N ALA A 62 -0.99 -5.42 13.13
CA ALA A 62 -1.21 -4.39 14.14
C ALA A 62 -1.39 -3.01 13.52
N ALA A 63 -0.68 -2.73 12.42
CA ALA A 63 -0.79 -1.48 11.69
C ALA A 63 -1.99 -1.43 10.74
N GLY A 64 -2.75 -2.52 10.61
CA GLY A 64 -3.92 -2.57 9.73
C GLY A 64 -3.61 -2.73 8.25
N VAL A 65 -2.38 -3.06 7.91
CA VAL A 65 -1.98 -3.27 6.50
C VAL A 65 -2.43 -4.62 5.98
N ILE A 66 -2.40 -5.64 6.84
CA ILE A 66 -2.82 -7.00 6.48
C ILE A 66 -3.86 -7.53 7.47
N VAL A 67 -4.56 -8.56 7.06
CA VAL A 67 -5.55 -9.26 7.88
C VAL A 67 -5.37 -10.76 7.69
N THR A 68 -5.42 -11.50 8.80
CA THR A 68 -5.37 -12.97 8.78
C THR A 68 -6.78 -13.51 8.98
N ARG A 69 -7.22 -14.38 8.08
CA ARG A 69 -8.57 -14.95 8.07
C ARG A 69 -8.56 -16.47 8.23
N GLY A 70 -7.80 -16.97 9.19
CA GLY A 70 -7.75 -18.40 9.49
C GLY A 70 -7.37 -19.23 8.25
N ARG A 71 -8.28 -20.12 7.84
CA ARG A 71 -8.05 -21.04 6.71
C ARG A 71 -7.89 -20.30 5.37
N HIS A 72 -8.40 -19.08 5.28
CA HIS A 72 -8.33 -18.29 4.04
C HIS A 72 -6.99 -17.56 3.89
N GLY A 73 -6.10 -17.69 4.90
CA GLY A 73 -4.76 -17.12 4.85
C GLY A 73 -4.71 -15.63 5.18
N THR A 74 -3.60 -15.03 4.80
CA THR A 74 -3.29 -13.63 5.08
C THR A 74 -3.47 -12.80 3.80
N HIS A 75 -4.12 -11.67 3.92
CA HIS A 75 -4.47 -10.81 2.80
C HIS A 75 -4.14 -9.35 3.12
N ILE A 76 -3.91 -8.58 2.08
CA ILE A 76 -3.86 -7.12 2.22
C ILE A 76 -5.24 -6.64 2.67
N ALA A 77 -5.27 -5.83 3.72
CA ALA A 77 -6.52 -5.34 4.29
C ALA A 77 -7.25 -4.45 3.30
N LYS A 78 -8.57 -4.58 3.26
CA LYS A 78 -9.41 -3.68 2.50
C LYS A 78 -9.68 -2.46 3.38
N PRO A 79 -9.53 -1.23 2.85
CA PRO A 79 -9.92 -0.06 3.62
C PRO A 79 -11.41 -0.13 3.94
N PRO A 80 -11.82 0.41 5.11
CA PRO A 80 -13.25 0.50 5.42
C PRO A 80 -13.98 1.26 4.34
N ALA A 81 -15.22 0.88 4.06
CA ALA A 81 -16.04 1.61 3.12
C ALA A 81 -16.25 3.04 3.63
N LEU A 82 -15.97 4.01 2.78
CA LEU A 82 -16.16 5.42 3.12
C LEU A 82 -17.64 5.77 3.09
N THR A 83 -18.07 6.62 4.02
CA THR A 83 -19.38 7.25 3.90
C THR A 83 -19.36 8.22 2.72
N PRO A 84 -20.54 8.57 2.14
CA PRO A 84 -20.58 9.57 1.07
C PRO A 84 -19.90 10.89 1.45
N ASP A 85 -20.07 11.35 2.68
CA ASP A 85 -19.43 12.59 3.15
C ASP A 85 -17.92 12.46 3.25
N GLN A 86 -17.42 11.34 3.75
CA GLN A 86 -15.98 11.08 3.82
C GLN A 86 -15.37 11.03 2.42
N ARG A 87 -16.04 10.35 1.49
CA ARG A 87 -15.60 10.27 0.10
C ARG A 87 -15.56 11.65 -0.56
N ALA A 88 -16.62 12.43 -0.38
CA ALA A 88 -16.69 13.79 -0.92
C ALA A 88 -15.60 14.68 -0.35
N GLY A 89 -15.32 14.57 0.97
CA GLY A 89 -14.27 15.34 1.63
C GLY A 89 -12.89 15.00 1.11
N GLN A 90 -12.58 13.72 0.93
CA GLN A 90 -11.29 13.30 0.40
C GLN A 90 -11.11 13.72 -1.05
N LEU A 91 -12.16 13.61 -1.85
CA LEU A 91 -12.12 14.05 -3.24
C LEU A 91 -11.91 15.55 -3.33
N HIS A 92 -12.58 16.32 -2.48
CA HIS A 92 -12.41 17.76 -2.42
C HIS A 92 -10.96 18.15 -2.05
N GLN A 93 -10.37 17.49 -1.05
CA GLN A 93 -8.98 17.73 -0.66
C GLN A 93 -8.01 17.45 -1.81
N ALA A 94 -8.21 16.36 -2.54
CA ALA A 94 -7.40 16.04 -3.70
C ALA A 94 -7.54 17.09 -4.79
N ALA A 95 -8.75 17.59 -5.02
CA ALA A 95 -9.01 18.65 -5.99
C ALA A 95 -8.34 19.96 -5.60
N VAL A 96 -8.37 20.32 -4.31
CA VAL A 96 -7.68 21.53 -3.81
C VAL A 96 -6.18 21.41 -4.03
N SER A 97 -5.59 20.25 -3.72
CA SER A 97 -4.16 20.02 -3.93
C SER A 97 -3.77 20.13 -5.40
N TYR A 98 -4.58 19.53 -6.27
CA TYR A 98 -4.35 19.60 -7.72
C TYR A 98 -4.46 21.04 -8.24
N ALA A 99 -5.50 21.76 -7.83
CA ALA A 99 -5.71 23.14 -8.25
C ALA A 99 -4.56 24.04 -7.79
N THR A 100 -4.07 23.84 -6.57
CA THR A 100 -2.93 24.60 -6.03
C THR A 100 -1.68 24.35 -6.87
N LEU A 101 -1.38 23.09 -7.16
CA LEU A 101 -0.22 22.73 -7.98
C LEU A 101 -0.35 23.30 -9.40
N ALA A 102 -1.53 23.17 -10.01
CA ALA A 102 -1.78 23.69 -11.34
C ALA A 102 -1.53 25.20 -11.40
N GLY A 103 -1.97 25.94 -10.38
CA GLY A 103 -1.70 27.37 -10.28
C GLY A 103 -0.22 27.70 -10.16
N GLN A 104 0.52 26.90 -9.37
CA GLN A 104 1.98 27.06 -9.23
C GLN A 104 2.72 26.79 -10.55
N LEU A 105 2.20 25.89 -11.36
CA LEU A 105 2.77 25.59 -12.68
C LEU A 105 2.35 26.56 -13.77
N GLY A 106 1.50 27.52 -13.45
CA GLY A 106 1.03 28.52 -14.41
C GLY A 106 -0.10 28.04 -15.33
N ALA A 107 -0.73 26.90 -15.01
CA ALA A 107 -1.86 26.40 -15.77
C ALA A 107 -3.11 27.23 -15.44
N ASP A 108 -3.84 27.63 -16.47
CA ASP A 108 -5.14 28.27 -16.25
C ASP A 108 -6.20 27.19 -15.92
N PRO A 109 -7.37 27.59 -15.40
CA PRO A 109 -8.40 26.62 -15.00
C PRO A 109 -8.85 25.69 -16.12
N GLU A 110 -8.93 26.17 -17.34
CA GLU A 110 -9.37 25.35 -18.48
C GLU A 110 -8.34 24.29 -18.82
N GLU A 111 -7.07 24.63 -18.78
CA GLU A 111 -5.98 23.66 -18.98
C GLU A 111 -6.00 22.61 -17.89
N ALA A 112 -6.14 23.02 -16.63
CA ALA A 112 -6.18 22.09 -15.50
C ALA A 112 -7.35 21.12 -15.62
N ILE A 113 -8.53 21.60 -16.02
CA ILE A 113 -9.71 20.76 -16.23
C ILE A 113 -9.48 19.79 -17.40
N ARG A 114 -8.90 20.26 -18.48
CA ARG A 114 -8.63 19.43 -19.66
C ARG A 114 -7.69 18.28 -19.33
N VAL A 115 -6.60 18.56 -18.62
CA VAL A 115 -5.62 17.54 -18.23
C VAL A 115 -6.29 16.51 -17.32
N LEU A 116 -7.09 16.95 -16.35
CA LEU A 116 -7.79 16.06 -15.45
C LEU A 116 -8.75 15.14 -16.20
N ARG A 117 -9.51 15.68 -17.17
CA ARG A 117 -10.39 14.85 -18.01
C ARG A 117 -9.63 13.81 -18.79
N GLN A 118 -8.45 14.13 -19.33
CA GLN A 118 -7.61 13.17 -20.04
C GLN A 118 -7.16 12.04 -19.13
N VAL A 119 -6.77 12.33 -17.90
CA VAL A 119 -6.33 11.33 -16.93
C VAL A 119 -7.50 10.41 -16.54
N ILE A 120 -8.68 10.98 -16.31
CA ILE A 120 -9.86 10.20 -15.93
C ILE A 120 -10.31 9.28 -17.08
N ALA A 121 -10.16 9.72 -18.32
CA ALA A 121 -10.60 8.98 -19.49
C ALA A 121 -9.68 7.81 -19.86
N THR A 122 -8.51 7.70 -19.25
CA THR A 122 -7.55 6.63 -19.57
C THR A 122 -7.86 5.31 -18.88
#